data_99b10d6627f77b4d0c0fb7002df9b211
#
_entry.id   99b10d6627f77b4d0c0fb7002df9b211
#
_cell.length_a   1.000
_cell.length_b   1.000
_cell.length_c   1.000
_cell.angle_alpha   90.00
_cell.angle_beta   90.00
_cell.angle_gamma   90.00
#
_symmetry.space_group_name_H-M   'P 1'
#
loop_
_entity.id
_entity.type
_entity.pdbx_description
1 polymer ?
#
loop_
_entity_poly.entity_id
_entity_poly.type
_entity_poly.pdbx_seq_one_letter_code
_entity_poly.pdbx_strand_id
1 'polypeptide(L)'
;MKRAIARALLFPLILGATAFGSPIKATGLSVDHQVNPVAASTSPRLSWILESEGRGKRQFGCHLLAAGSAETLAADKGDLCDYKAESDTTRHLHKWMGKPLKAGQEVHWKVRILDESKTWGEWSAPAKFIVKPPLSITRTSGFESNLDQINNLYAESIAHLESRLKKYAAGDHQALGTGAQVQRSTKEFYYNFDATAPLLQYLQALESSLTEEGHYPAAPGQNNYNAIDSNAGIILPYALWWLAGDDAEAKKRWPIVEKHLMAREKFDPKFTGKQWGTEISTADGTPPEYLNICLMGMATRIMRQLSFPAEQPLNVIRYKDYALRIKKSFQDNYLAEDGSLKINTQTAHLLALRCAVLDPEQQQGIIDSLIDSLKKEGIKVGTLGAEYLLPVLYLTGNHDLAFELVEKHLSGETKNIFIGNGLTDWMLTSLAGINGIQPGFQQLHLKPQIPASNKIKWVKAHYDSVSGRIESHWKKEDNGGLTFSCTVPPGVLAQLALPAAKKATITESGKTTKEAQGVELVNRSDTTANFVLQSGSYQFVVKP
;
A
#
# COMPACT_ATOMS: atom_id res chain seq x y z
N MET A 1 32.74 -4.18 2.03
CA MET A 1 32.04 -5.19 2.83
C MET A 1 31.66 -4.61 4.18
N LYS A 2 30.50 -4.00 4.33
CA LYS A 2 29.94 -3.68 5.65
C LYS A 2 28.51 -4.24 5.67
N ARG A 3 28.33 -5.31 6.45
CA ARG A 3 27.05 -5.97 6.70
C ARG A 3 26.11 -5.00 7.40
N ALA A 4 25.04 -4.59 6.75
CA ALA A 4 23.87 -4.03 7.42
C ALA A 4 23.08 -5.19 8.05
N ILE A 5 23.37 -5.47 9.31
CA ILE A 5 22.57 -6.37 10.15
C ILE A 5 21.32 -5.58 10.52
N ALA A 6 20.14 -6.08 10.11
CA ALA A 6 18.89 -5.61 10.64
C ALA A 6 18.87 -5.87 12.15
N ARG A 7 19.16 -4.86 12.95
CA ARG A 7 18.97 -4.91 14.40
C ARG A 7 17.47 -4.82 14.65
N ALA A 8 16.89 -5.93 15.10
CA ALA A 8 15.63 -5.88 15.82
C ALA A 8 15.83 -4.96 17.04
N LEU A 9 15.21 -3.79 17.00
CA LEU A 9 15.19 -2.87 18.14
C LEU A 9 14.33 -3.48 19.23
N LEU A 10 14.98 -4.06 20.26
CA LEU A 10 14.35 -4.32 21.55
C LEU A 10 14.12 -2.94 22.20
N PHE A 11 12.86 -2.54 22.29
CA PHE A 11 12.47 -1.32 23.00
C PHE A 11 12.52 -1.55 24.51
N PRO A 12 13.13 -0.64 25.30
CA PRO A 12 12.98 -0.66 26.74
C PRO A 12 11.53 -0.31 27.11
N LEU A 13 10.97 -1.08 28.04
CA LEU A 13 9.70 -0.76 28.68
C LEU A 13 9.87 0.53 29.49
N ILE A 14 9.29 1.63 29.02
CA ILE A 14 9.16 2.83 29.83
C ILE A 14 7.95 2.64 30.75
N LEU A 15 8.20 2.37 32.02
CA LEU A 15 7.17 2.52 33.06
C LEU A 15 6.97 4.02 33.31
N GLY A 16 5.95 4.59 32.73
CA GLY A 16 5.49 5.96 32.93
C GLY A 16 4.10 5.98 33.55
N ALA A 17 3.91 6.82 34.52
CA ALA A 17 2.78 7.00 35.43
C ALA A 17 1.38 6.83 34.83
N THR A 18 0.52 6.18 35.59
CA THR A 18 -0.91 5.91 35.34
C THR A 18 -1.71 7.20 35.16
N ALA A 19 -1.84 7.68 33.93
CA ALA A 19 -2.98 8.51 33.56
C ALA A 19 -4.13 7.52 33.25
N PHE A 20 -5.28 7.67 33.90
CA PHE A 20 -6.51 6.98 33.54
C PHE A 20 -6.86 7.39 32.10
N GLY A 21 -6.38 6.61 31.15
CA GLY A 21 -6.61 6.87 29.73
C GLY A 21 -8.00 6.46 29.31
N SER A 22 -8.57 7.19 28.36
CA SER A 22 -9.84 6.85 27.72
C SER A 22 -9.88 5.38 27.30
N PRO A 23 -11.01 4.69 27.51
CA PRO A 23 -11.11 3.28 27.15
C PRO A 23 -10.89 3.07 25.66
N ILE A 24 -10.29 1.96 25.31
CA ILE A 24 -10.16 1.54 23.92
C ILE A 24 -11.45 0.89 23.45
N LYS A 25 -11.96 1.30 22.29
CA LYS A 25 -13.17 0.76 21.67
C LYS A 25 -12.84 0.05 20.37
N ALA A 26 -13.63 -0.98 20.05
CA ALA A 26 -13.64 -1.57 18.72
C ALA A 26 -14.72 -0.93 17.87
N THR A 27 -14.37 -0.50 16.67
CA THR A 27 -15.27 0.11 15.68
C THR A 27 -14.97 -0.45 14.29
N GLY A 28 -15.65 0.00 13.26
CA GLY A 28 -15.37 -0.38 11.88
C GLY A 28 -15.36 -1.90 11.67
N LEU A 29 -16.30 -2.61 12.30
CA LEU A 29 -16.38 -4.06 12.21
C LEU A 29 -16.57 -4.50 10.76
N SER A 30 -15.73 -5.42 10.30
CA SER A 30 -15.78 -5.93 8.93
C SER A 30 -15.54 -7.45 8.90
N VAL A 31 -15.97 -8.07 7.80
CA VAL A 31 -15.88 -9.51 7.56
C VAL A 31 -15.31 -9.70 6.16
N ASP A 32 -14.21 -10.46 6.03
CA ASP A 32 -13.50 -10.66 4.76
C ASP A 32 -13.31 -9.33 3.99
N HIS A 33 -12.83 -8.30 4.71
CA HIS A 33 -12.57 -6.92 4.24
C HIS A 33 -13.82 -6.08 3.90
N GLN A 34 -15.03 -6.50 4.25
CA GLN A 34 -16.26 -5.75 3.96
C GLN A 34 -17.05 -5.40 5.22
N VAL A 35 -17.63 -4.19 5.25
CA VAL A 35 -18.53 -3.75 6.33
C VAL A 35 -19.93 -4.31 6.07
N ASN A 36 -20.49 -5.03 7.04
CA ASN A 36 -21.79 -5.70 6.95
C ASN A 36 -22.01 -6.49 5.64
N PRO A 37 -21.05 -7.32 5.21
CA PRO A 37 -21.17 -7.98 3.92
C PRO A 37 -22.19 -9.12 3.97
N VAL A 38 -22.59 -9.49 2.79
CA VAL A 38 -22.98 -10.86 2.53
C VAL A 38 -21.68 -11.63 2.29
N ALA A 39 -21.17 -12.40 3.25
CA ALA A 39 -19.88 -13.06 3.15
C ALA A 39 -19.95 -14.27 2.21
N ALA A 40 -18.93 -14.44 1.36
CA ALA A 40 -18.83 -15.60 0.48
C ALA A 40 -18.35 -16.85 1.21
N SER A 41 -17.62 -16.71 2.32
CA SER A 41 -17.00 -17.81 3.08
C SER A 41 -17.89 -18.32 4.20
N THR A 42 -17.90 -19.65 4.39
CA THR A 42 -18.46 -20.31 5.58
C THR A 42 -17.49 -20.28 6.78
N SER A 43 -16.27 -19.80 6.56
CA SER A 43 -15.25 -19.56 7.58
C SER A 43 -14.72 -18.12 7.43
N PRO A 44 -15.55 -17.11 7.74
CA PRO A 44 -15.21 -15.70 7.54
C PRO A 44 -14.08 -15.28 8.46
N ARG A 45 -13.34 -14.25 8.03
CA ARG A 45 -12.32 -13.60 8.85
C ARG A 45 -12.84 -12.24 9.29
N LEU A 46 -12.80 -12.01 10.60
CA LEU A 46 -13.38 -10.82 11.22
C LEU A 46 -12.29 -9.78 11.45
N SER A 47 -12.63 -8.51 11.27
CA SER A 47 -11.70 -7.41 11.54
C SER A 47 -12.42 -6.27 12.25
N TRP A 48 -11.67 -5.53 13.07
CA TRP A 48 -12.15 -4.33 13.74
C TRP A 48 -11.04 -3.31 13.87
N ILE A 49 -11.44 -2.06 13.93
CA ILE A 49 -10.58 -0.91 14.15
C ILE A 49 -10.59 -0.57 15.63
N LEU A 50 -9.44 -0.16 16.15
CA LEU A 50 -9.36 0.35 17.51
C LEU A 50 -9.48 1.88 17.49
N GLU A 51 -10.29 2.42 18.38
CA GLU A 51 -10.40 3.87 18.63
C GLU A 51 -10.10 4.16 20.10
N SER A 52 -9.32 5.21 20.33
CA SER A 52 -9.04 5.74 21.66
C SER A 52 -8.52 7.17 21.55
N GLU A 53 -8.88 8.03 22.50
CA GLU A 53 -8.30 9.37 22.64
C GLU A 53 -6.95 9.34 23.37
N GLY A 54 -6.63 8.21 24.03
CA GLY A 54 -5.36 8.03 24.76
C GLY A 54 -4.21 7.64 23.86
N ARG A 55 -3.02 8.17 24.13
CA ARG A 55 -1.77 7.78 23.45
C ARG A 55 -1.24 6.44 23.97
N GLY A 56 -0.61 5.64 23.11
CA GLY A 56 0.02 4.36 23.47
C GLY A 56 -0.98 3.22 23.71
N LYS A 57 -2.25 3.40 23.40
CA LYS A 57 -3.29 2.39 23.59
C LYS A 57 -3.15 1.24 22.61
N ARG A 58 -3.34 -0.01 23.10
CA ARG A 58 -3.24 -1.23 22.31
C ARG A 58 -4.16 -2.33 22.84
N GLN A 59 -4.55 -3.23 21.96
CA GLN A 59 -5.24 -4.46 22.32
C GLN A 59 -4.27 -5.46 22.96
N PHE A 60 -4.68 -6.02 24.07
CA PHE A 60 -4.02 -7.15 24.73
C PHE A 60 -4.80 -8.45 24.54
N GLY A 61 -6.13 -8.38 24.55
CA GLY A 61 -7.03 -9.50 24.31
C GLY A 61 -8.34 -9.05 23.67
N CYS A 62 -9.17 -10.00 23.29
CA CYS A 62 -10.50 -9.73 22.76
C CYS A 62 -11.55 -10.72 23.27
N HIS A 63 -12.81 -10.28 23.28
CA HIS A 63 -13.97 -11.13 23.51
C HIS A 63 -14.96 -10.88 22.37
N LEU A 64 -15.17 -11.89 21.54
CA LEU A 64 -16.01 -11.87 20.36
C LEU A 64 -17.25 -12.71 20.63
N LEU A 65 -18.43 -12.10 20.43
CA LEU A 65 -19.71 -12.79 20.45
C LEU A 65 -20.34 -12.75 19.06
N ALA A 66 -20.91 -13.90 18.65
CA ALA A 66 -21.72 -13.94 17.44
C ALA A 66 -22.96 -14.82 17.66
N ALA A 67 -24.08 -14.39 17.10
CA ALA A 67 -25.39 -14.99 17.31
C ALA A 67 -26.21 -15.06 16.00
N GLY A 68 -27.14 -16.00 15.96
CA GLY A 68 -28.07 -16.14 14.84
C GLY A 68 -29.17 -15.09 14.79
N SER A 69 -29.31 -14.25 15.84
CA SER A 69 -30.26 -13.14 15.84
C SER A 69 -29.73 -11.94 16.62
N ALA A 70 -30.28 -10.75 16.32
CA ALA A 70 -29.94 -9.51 17.03
C ALA A 70 -30.36 -9.58 18.52
N GLU A 71 -31.48 -10.18 18.84
CA GLU A 71 -32.01 -10.33 20.19
C GLU A 71 -31.08 -11.21 21.06
N THR A 72 -30.60 -12.32 20.51
CA THR A 72 -29.65 -13.21 21.19
C THR A 72 -28.34 -12.48 21.48
N LEU A 73 -27.83 -11.71 20.51
CA LEU A 73 -26.61 -10.93 20.68
C LEU A 73 -26.80 -9.77 21.68
N ALA A 74 -27.96 -9.13 21.70
CA ALA A 74 -28.29 -8.05 22.64
C ALA A 74 -28.34 -8.56 24.10
N ALA A 75 -28.68 -9.83 24.29
CA ALA A 75 -28.66 -10.50 25.60
C ALA A 75 -27.24 -11.00 26.01
N ASP A 76 -26.20 -10.53 25.33
CA ASP A 76 -24.80 -10.96 25.51
C ASP A 76 -24.58 -12.47 25.37
N LYS A 77 -25.35 -13.12 24.47
CA LYS A 77 -25.22 -14.53 24.15
C LYS A 77 -24.64 -14.74 22.76
N GLY A 78 -23.61 -15.57 22.68
CA GLY A 78 -22.96 -15.98 21.43
C GLY A 78 -23.29 -17.44 21.08
N ASP A 79 -24.51 -17.70 20.60
CA ASP A 79 -24.93 -19.06 20.26
C ASP A 79 -24.19 -19.65 19.04
N LEU A 80 -23.61 -18.80 18.21
CA LEU A 80 -22.74 -19.17 17.09
C LEU A 80 -21.26 -19.07 17.43
N CYS A 81 -20.86 -18.08 18.22
CA CYS A 81 -19.50 -17.91 18.71
C CYS A 81 -19.48 -17.17 20.04
N ASP A 82 -18.73 -17.70 20.99
CA ASP A 82 -18.35 -17.04 22.24
C ASP A 82 -16.86 -17.28 22.45
N TYR A 83 -16.03 -16.40 21.88
CA TYR A 83 -14.58 -16.51 21.93
C TYR A 83 -14.00 -15.40 22.78
N LYS A 84 -13.44 -15.79 23.94
CA LYS A 84 -12.78 -14.87 24.88
C LYS A 84 -11.32 -15.29 25.07
N ALA A 85 -10.40 -14.38 24.71
CA ALA A 85 -8.96 -14.58 24.85
C ALA A 85 -8.33 -13.37 25.54
N GLU A 86 -7.52 -13.62 26.57
CA GLU A 86 -6.83 -12.58 27.36
C GLU A 86 -5.42 -12.27 26.86
N SER A 87 -4.99 -12.89 25.77
CA SER A 87 -3.69 -12.70 25.13
C SER A 87 -3.75 -12.80 23.62
N ASP A 88 -4.84 -12.32 22.99
CA ASP A 88 -5.01 -12.29 21.55
C ASP A 88 -5.02 -10.85 21.03
N THR A 89 -3.97 -10.47 20.34
CA THR A 89 -3.81 -9.14 19.74
C THR A 89 -4.29 -9.07 18.30
N THR A 90 -4.77 -10.20 17.74
CA THR A 90 -5.29 -10.26 16.36
C THR A 90 -6.59 -9.46 16.27
N ARG A 91 -6.61 -8.46 15.40
CA ARG A 91 -7.77 -7.58 15.17
C ARG A 91 -8.07 -7.40 13.68
N HIS A 92 -7.22 -7.95 12.85
CA HIS A 92 -7.36 -7.93 11.41
C HIS A 92 -7.35 -9.36 10.89
N LEU A 93 -8.37 -9.71 10.12
CA LEU A 93 -8.57 -11.06 9.57
C LEU A 93 -8.55 -12.17 10.64
N HIS A 94 -9.06 -11.85 11.83
CA HIS A 94 -9.24 -12.82 12.91
C HIS A 94 -10.08 -14.01 12.43
N LYS A 95 -9.54 -15.21 12.52
CA LYS A 95 -10.22 -16.42 12.05
C LYS A 95 -11.56 -16.63 12.79
N TRP A 96 -12.54 -17.13 12.07
CA TRP A 96 -13.79 -17.57 12.68
C TRP A 96 -13.54 -18.68 13.68
N MET A 97 -13.90 -18.44 14.94
CA MET A 97 -13.71 -19.36 16.07
C MET A 97 -15.03 -19.99 16.54
N GLY A 98 -16.11 -19.77 15.79
CA GLY A 98 -17.44 -20.27 16.13
C GLY A 98 -17.82 -21.57 15.41
N LYS A 99 -19.09 -21.91 15.53
CA LYS A 99 -19.70 -23.05 14.84
C LYS A 99 -19.62 -22.89 13.32
N PRO A 100 -19.58 -23.99 12.54
CA PRO A 100 -19.68 -23.93 11.08
C PRO A 100 -20.91 -23.17 10.63
N LEU A 101 -20.72 -22.25 9.68
CA LEU A 101 -21.79 -21.43 9.10
C LEU A 101 -22.34 -22.06 7.83
N LYS A 102 -23.63 -21.78 7.54
CA LYS A 102 -24.31 -22.26 6.34
C LYS A 102 -24.55 -21.13 5.34
N ALA A 103 -24.54 -21.44 4.05
CA ALA A 103 -24.92 -20.48 3.01
C ALA A 103 -26.31 -19.88 3.29
N GLY A 104 -26.46 -18.57 3.12
CA GLY A 104 -27.69 -17.83 3.41
C GLY A 104 -27.91 -17.50 4.91
N GLN A 105 -27.04 -17.97 5.81
CA GLN A 105 -27.16 -17.68 7.22
C GLN A 105 -26.82 -16.21 7.52
N GLU A 106 -27.72 -15.54 8.25
CA GLU A 106 -27.44 -14.23 8.84
C GLU A 106 -26.77 -14.42 10.20
N VAL A 107 -25.74 -13.63 10.46
CA VAL A 107 -24.95 -13.65 11.71
C VAL A 107 -24.82 -12.22 12.21
N HIS A 108 -25.18 -12.01 13.48
CA HIS A 108 -24.98 -10.77 14.22
C HIS A 108 -23.77 -10.96 15.14
N TRP A 109 -22.88 -9.97 15.22
CA TRP A 109 -21.69 -10.10 16.04
C TRP A 109 -21.21 -8.77 16.62
N LYS A 110 -20.46 -8.85 17.71
CA LYS A 110 -19.82 -7.72 18.39
C LYS A 110 -18.53 -8.17 19.06
N VAL A 111 -17.67 -7.22 19.37
CA VAL A 111 -16.40 -7.48 20.03
C VAL A 111 -16.14 -6.42 21.10
N ARG A 112 -15.47 -6.81 22.19
CA ARG A 112 -14.87 -5.89 23.15
C ARG A 112 -13.42 -6.22 23.37
N ILE A 113 -12.67 -5.23 23.77
CA ILE A 113 -11.21 -5.27 23.84
C ILE A 113 -10.75 -5.33 25.28
N LEU A 114 -9.78 -6.18 25.56
CA LEU A 114 -8.96 -6.12 26.76
C LEU A 114 -7.75 -5.22 26.45
N ASP A 115 -7.58 -4.15 27.18
CA ASP A 115 -6.47 -3.20 26.96
C ASP A 115 -5.16 -3.64 27.63
N GLU A 116 -4.12 -2.85 27.47
CA GLU A 116 -2.80 -3.07 28.06
C GLU A 116 -2.79 -3.04 29.61
N SER A 117 -3.79 -2.41 30.23
CA SER A 117 -4.00 -2.42 31.68
C SER A 117 -4.83 -3.62 32.16
N LYS A 118 -5.15 -4.56 31.25
CA LYS A 118 -6.02 -5.72 31.48
C LYS A 118 -7.43 -5.34 31.93
N THR A 119 -7.92 -4.21 31.42
CA THR A 119 -9.30 -3.77 31.65
C THR A 119 -10.13 -4.03 30.40
N TRP A 120 -11.29 -4.69 30.56
CA TRP A 120 -12.25 -4.89 29.49
C TRP A 120 -12.99 -3.60 29.17
N GLY A 121 -12.94 -3.17 27.91
CA GLY A 121 -13.74 -2.08 27.39
C GLY A 121 -15.20 -2.49 27.17
N GLU A 122 -15.98 -1.50 26.71
CA GLU A 122 -17.36 -1.74 26.30
C GLU A 122 -17.46 -2.57 25.02
N TRP A 123 -18.61 -3.21 24.81
CA TRP A 123 -18.91 -3.83 23.54
C TRP A 123 -18.94 -2.82 22.39
N SER A 124 -18.47 -3.22 21.24
CA SER A 124 -18.68 -2.47 20.01
C SER A 124 -20.17 -2.34 19.68
N ALA A 125 -20.51 -1.40 18.81
CA ALA A 125 -21.79 -1.48 18.10
C ALA A 125 -21.89 -2.86 17.40
N PRO A 126 -23.07 -3.49 17.36
CA PRO A 126 -23.25 -4.75 16.67
C PRO A 126 -23.12 -4.57 15.16
N ALA A 127 -22.51 -5.56 14.51
CA ALA A 127 -22.45 -5.69 13.06
C ALA A 127 -23.14 -6.99 12.64
N LYS A 128 -23.45 -7.13 11.35
CA LYS A 128 -24.03 -8.34 10.80
C LYS A 128 -23.42 -8.73 9.48
N PHE A 129 -23.54 -9.99 9.11
CA PHE A 129 -23.23 -10.47 7.76
C PHE A 129 -24.15 -11.64 7.37
N ILE A 130 -24.29 -11.84 6.07
CA ILE A 130 -24.99 -12.99 5.50
C ILE A 130 -24.00 -13.73 4.61
N VAL A 131 -24.03 -15.05 4.64
CA VAL A 131 -23.14 -15.88 3.82
C VAL A 131 -23.60 -15.88 2.36
N LYS A 132 -23.38 -14.82 1.60
CA LYS A 132 -23.32 -14.61 0.12
C LYS A 132 -23.54 -13.17 -0.35
N PRO A 133 -22.75 -12.60 -1.31
CA PRO A 133 -22.60 -11.15 -1.48
C PRO A 133 -23.38 -10.43 -2.60
N PRO A 134 -23.59 -9.13 -2.47
CA PRO A 134 -23.08 -8.17 -3.46
C PRO A 134 -21.83 -7.42 -2.93
N LEU A 135 -20.91 -7.07 -3.85
CA LEU A 135 -19.74 -6.26 -3.53
C LEU A 135 -20.18 -4.81 -3.24
N SER A 136 -19.80 -4.29 -2.08
CA SER A 136 -19.93 -2.86 -1.78
C SER A 136 -18.61 -2.15 -2.03
N ILE A 137 -18.64 -1.00 -2.65
CA ILE A 137 -17.46 -0.16 -2.89
C ILE A 137 -17.56 1.06 -1.98
N THR A 138 -16.72 1.12 -0.97
CA THR A 138 -16.70 2.21 0.02
C THR A 138 -15.38 2.99 -0.13
N ARG A 139 -15.46 4.32 0.01
CA ARG A 139 -14.26 5.17 0.02
C ARG A 139 -13.51 5.04 1.33
N THR A 140 -12.17 4.98 1.23
CA THR A 140 -11.24 4.80 2.36
C THR A 140 -10.24 5.95 2.50
N SER A 141 -10.33 6.98 1.66
CA SER A 141 -9.40 8.11 1.71
C SER A 141 -10.05 9.45 1.38
N GLY A 142 -9.34 10.52 1.72
CA GLY A 142 -9.63 11.87 1.28
C GLY A 142 -8.35 12.67 1.11
N PHE A 143 -8.39 13.63 0.19
CA PHE A 143 -7.31 14.56 -0.09
C PHE A 143 -7.87 15.94 -0.40
N GLU A 144 -7.27 16.96 0.18
CA GLU A 144 -7.58 18.36 -0.04
C GLU A 144 -6.29 19.20 -0.02
N SER A 145 -6.27 20.27 -0.78
CA SER A 145 -5.21 21.27 -0.79
C SER A 145 -5.79 22.68 -1.01
N ASN A 146 -4.95 23.70 -0.92
CA ASN A 146 -5.38 25.06 -1.30
C ASN A 146 -5.49 25.28 -2.82
N LEU A 147 -5.22 24.29 -3.65
CA LEU A 147 -5.26 24.38 -5.10
C LEU A 147 -6.48 23.63 -5.66
N ASP A 148 -7.52 24.36 -6.05
CA ASP A 148 -8.73 23.78 -6.61
C ASP A 148 -8.46 22.87 -7.81
N GLN A 149 -7.51 23.21 -8.65
CA GLN A 149 -7.15 22.41 -9.81
C GLN A 149 -6.60 21.02 -9.40
N ILE A 150 -5.77 20.95 -8.36
CA ILE A 150 -5.27 19.68 -7.81
C ILE A 150 -6.42 18.88 -7.19
N ASN A 151 -7.32 19.55 -6.44
CA ASN A 151 -8.48 18.92 -5.83
C ASN A 151 -9.44 18.36 -6.91
N ASN A 152 -9.66 19.11 -8.01
CA ASN A 152 -10.46 18.65 -9.14
C ASN A 152 -9.84 17.44 -9.84
N LEU A 153 -8.52 17.44 -10.06
CA LEU A 153 -7.82 16.32 -10.67
C LEU A 153 -7.90 15.06 -9.79
N TYR A 154 -7.81 15.22 -8.46
CA TYR A 154 -8.07 14.13 -7.51
C TYR A 154 -9.49 13.59 -7.65
N ALA A 155 -10.50 14.48 -7.66
CA ALA A 155 -11.90 14.08 -7.78
C ALA A 155 -12.20 13.34 -9.10
N GLU A 156 -11.64 13.79 -10.23
CA GLU A 156 -11.76 13.12 -11.53
C GLU A 156 -11.13 11.72 -11.50
N SER A 157 -9.93 11.58 -10.90
CA SER A 157 -9.26 10.29 -10.76
C SER A 157 -10.07 9.33 -9.89
N ILE A 158 -10.63 9.81 -8.80
CA ILE A 158 -11.53 9.04 -7.94
C ILE A 158 -12.77 8.58 -8.70
N ALA A 159 -13.43 9.47 -9.45
CA ALA A 159 -14.61 9.13 -10.23
C ALA A 159 -14.30 8.06 -11.30
N HIS A 160 -13.12 8.15 -11.95
CA HIS A 160 -12.65 7.14 -12.90
C HIS A 160 -12.48 5.76 -12.23
N LEU A 161 -11.77 5.69 -11.11
CA LEU A 161 -11.51 4.44 -10.39
C LEU A 161 -12.80 3.83 -9.82
N GLU A 162 -13.66 4.67 -9.23
CA GLU A 162 -14.94 4.25 -8.64
C GLU A 162 -15.88 3.67 -9.70
N SER A 163 -15.95 4.31 -10.88
CA SER A 163 -16.76 3.81 -11.99
C SER A 163 -16.34 2.41 -12.42
N ARG A 164 -15.05 2.13 -12.51
CA ARG A 164 -14.52 0.80 -12.86
C ARG A 164 -14.90 -0.25 -11.81
N LEU A 165 -14.68 0.05 -10.53
CA LEU A 165 -15.03 -0.86 -9.43
C LEU A 165 -16.53 -1.12 -9.34
N LYS A 166 -17.37 -0.08 -9.45
CA LYS A 166 -18.85 -0.23 -9.42
C LYS A 166 -19.39 -1.05 -10.57
N LYS A 167 -18.89 -0.84 -11.80
CA LYS A 167 -19.28 -1.65 -12.94
C LYS A 167 -18.89 -3.12 -12.77
N TYR A 168 -17.66 -3.37 -12.27
CA TYR A 168 -17.20 -4.72 -11.98
C TYR A 168 -18.07 -5.39 -10.90
N ALA A 169 -18.38 -4.69 -9.81
CA ALA A 169 -19.25 -5.16 -8.74
C ALA A 169 -20.68 -5.45 -9.23
N ALA A 170 -21.14 -4.73 -10.25
CA ALA A 170 -22.44 -4.96 -10.90
C ALA A 170 -22.45 -6.11 -11.92
N GLY A 171 -21.31 -6.82 -12.10
CA GLY A 171 -21.22 -7.99 -12.98
C GLY A 171 -20.57 -7.71 -14.36
N ASP A 172 -20.11 -6.49 -14.61
CA ASP A 172 -19.30 -6.19 -15.80
C ASP A 172 -17.84 -6.65 -15.58
N HIS A 173 -17.56 -7.91 -15.83
CA HIS A 173 -16.25 -8.52 -15.62
C HIS A 173 -15.13 -7.92 -16.48
N GLN A 174 -15.45 -7.10 -17.49
CA GLN A 174 -14.49 -6.38 -18.32
C GLN A 174 -14.13 -4.99 -17.76
N ALA A 175 -14.88 -4.49 -16.79
CA ALA A 175 -14.73 -3.11 -16.30
C ALA A 175 -13.37 -2.81 -15.66
N LEU A 176 -12.68 -3.81 -15.11
CA LEU A 176 -11.32 -3.65 -14.59
C LEU A 176 -10.25 -3.74 -15.69
N GLY A 177 -10.61 -4.29 -16.86
CA GLY A 177 -9.73 -4.39 -18.02
C GLY A 177 -8.72 -5.53 -17.93
N THR A 178 -7.58 -5.39 -18.64
CA THR A 178 -6.50 -6.38 -18.67
C THR A 178 -5.67 -6.36 -17.38
N GLY A 179 -4.83 -7.35 -17.21
CA GLY A 179 -3.87 -7.41 -16.08
C GLY A 179 -3.00 -6.16 -15.97
N ALA A 180 -2.53 -5.62 -17.11
CA ALA A 180 -1.78 -4.36 -17.16
C ALA A 180 -2.59 -3.18 -16.62
N GLN A 181 -3.88 -3.10 -16.93
CA GLN A 181 -4.75 -2.03 -16.46
C GLN A 181 -5.09 -2.15 -14.97
N VAL A 182 -5.27 -3.37 -14.48
CA VAL A 182 -5.53 -3.61 -13.06
C VAL A 182 -4.29 -3.33 -12.22
N GLN A 183 -3.12 -3.84 -12.61
CA GLN A 183 -1.90 -3.65 -11.84
C GLN A 183 -1.53 -2.17 -11.69
N ARG A 184 -1.69 -1.37 -12.75
CA ARG A 184 -1.45 0.09 -12.70
C ARG A 184 -2.31 0.80 -11.67
N SER A 185 -3.57 0.40 -11.56
CA SER A 185 -4.52 1.02 -10.64
C SER A 185 -4.59 0.32 -9.27
N THR A 186 -3.86 -0.77 -9.03
CA THR A 186 -4.00 -1.61 -7.83
C THR A 186 -3.80 -0.80 -6.55
N LYS A 187 -2.73 -0.02 -6.45
CA LYS A 187 -2.48 0.82 -5.28
C LYS A 187 -3.54 1.92 -5.13
N GLU A 188 -3.92 2.58 -6.23
CA GLU A 188 -4.96 3.60 -6.21
C GLU A 188 -6.30 3.03 -5.75
N PHE A 189 -6.66 1.80 -6.18
CA PHE A 189 -7.84 1.11 -5.69
C PHE A 189 -7.78 0.88 -4.18
N TYR A 190 -6.69 0.33 -3.65
CA TYR A 190 -6.56 0.05 -2.22
C TYR A 190 -6.51 1.30 -1.34
N TYR A 191 -5.81 2.34 -1.79
CA TYR A 191 -5.76 3.58 -1.01
C TYR A 191 -7.09 4.34 -1.00
N ASN A 192 -7.87 4.25 -2.06
CA ASN A 192 -9.06 5.09 -2.19
C ASN A 192 -10.37 4.35 -1.93
N PHE A 193 -10.35 3.01 -1.95
CA PHE A 193 -11.57 2.21 -1.81
C PHE A 193 -11.29 0.93 -1.02
N ASP A 194 -12.34 0.38 -0.41
CA ASP A 194 -12.35 -1.02 0.02
C ASP A 194 -12.44 -1.91 -1.22
N ALA A 195 -11.29 -2.09 -1.87
CA ALA A 195 -11.17 -2.80 -3.15
C ALA A 195 -10.70 -4.25 -3.01
N THR A 196 -10.49 -4.75 -1.79
CA THR A 196 -9.93 -6.07 -1.55
C THR A 196 -10.79 -7.17 -2.19
N ALA A 197 -12.10 -7.16 -1.94
CA ALA A 197 -12.99 -8.19 -2.47
C ALA A 197 -13.10 -8.19 -4.01
N PRO A 198 -13.30 -7.07 -4.71
CA PRO A 198 -13.30 -7.06 -6.18
C PRO A 198 -11.96 -7.47 -6.79
N LEU A 199 -10.83 -7.02 -6.23
CA LEU A 199 -9.51 -7.42 -6.74
C LEU A 199 -9.19 -8.88 -6.48
N LEU A 200 -9.66 -9.43 -5.34
CA LEU A 200 -9.57 -10.85 -5.06
C LEU A 200 -10.40 -11.69 -6.05
N GLN A 201 -11.61 -11.25 -6.39
CA GLN A 201 -12.43 -11.92 -7.41
C GLN A 201 -11.78 -11.85 -8.80
N TYR A 202 -11.21 -10.71 -9.17
CA TYR A 202 -10.50 -10.57 -10.43
C TYR A 202 -9.29 -11.54 -10.48
N LEU A 203 -8.52 -11.63 -9.41
CA LEU A 203 -7.39 -12.58 -9.31
C LEU A 203 -7.86 -14.03 -9.42
N GLN A 204 -8.94 -14.41 -8.74
CA GLN A 204 -9.51 -15.75 -8.83
C GLN A 204 -9.98 -16.08 -10.26
N ALA A 205 -10.54 -15.10 -10.97
CA ALA A 205 -10.94 -15.26 -12.36
C ALA A 205 -9.72 -15.43 -13.31
N LEU A 206 -8.61 -14.72 -13.05
CA LEU A 206 -7.34 -14.97 -13.74
C LEU A 206 -6.82 -16.40 -13.47
N GLU A 207 -6.83 -16.82 -12.20
CA GLU A 207 -6.37 -18.16 -11.77
C GLU A 207 -7.20 -19.29 -12.40
N SER A 208 -8.50 -19.05 -12.64
CA SER A 208 -9.39 -20.02 -13.30
C SER A 208 -9.12 -20.18 -14.81
N SER A 209 -8.33 -19.28 -15.39
CA SER A 209 -8.02 -19.22 -16.83
C SER A 209 -6.51 -19.38 -17.09
N LEU A 210 -5.76 -19.99 -16.16
CA LEU A 210 -4.33 -20.26 -16.35
C LEU A 210 -4.11 -21.18 -17.55
N THR A 211 -3.01 -20.96 -18.30
CA THR A 211 -2.57 -21.91 -19.31
C THR A 211 -2.12 -23.24 -18.69
N GLU A 212 -1.97 -24.28 -19.49
CA GLU A 212 -1.46 -25.58 -19.01
C GLU A 212 -0.07 -25.45 -18.37
N GLU A 213 0.77 -24.58 -18.92
CA GLU A 213 2.10 -24.29 -18.40
C GLU A 213 2.05 -23.47 -17.08
N GLY A 214 0.91 -22.84 -16.76
CA GLY A 214 0.68 -22.04 -15.57
C GLY A 214 0.90 -20.55 -15.76
N HIS A 215 0.81 -20.04 -16.99
CA HIS A 215 0.85 -18.61 -17.26
C HIS A 215 -0.50 -17.94 -16.95
N TYR A 216 -0.46 -16.79 -16.33
CA TYR A 216 -1.66 -15.95 -16.17
C TYR A 216 -2.07 -15.36 -17.51
N PRO A 217 -3.35 -15.40 -17.86
CA PRO A 217 -3.85 -14.76 -19.09
C PRO A 217 -3.78 -13.24 -19.02
N ALA A 218 -3.90 -12.59 -20.17
CA ALA A 218 -3.92 -11.12 -20.26
C ALA A 218 -5.14 -10.49 -19.55
N ALA A 219 -6.27 -11.22 -19.55
CA ALA A 219 -7.47 -10.88 -18.77
C ALA A 219 -8.25 -12.15 -18.43
N PRO A 220 -9.17 -12.11 -17.46
CA PRO A 220 -10.02 -13.25 -17.14
C PRO A 220 -10.75 -13.80 -18.35
N GLY A 221 -10.69 -15.13 -18.55
CA GLY A 221 -11.35 -15.82 -19.67
C GLY A 221 -10.68 -15.68 -21.03
N GLN A 222 -9.51 -15.05 -21.11
CA GLN A 222 -8.69 -14.98 -22.32
C GLN A 222 -7.66 -16.11 -22.37
N ASN A 223 -7.21 -16.46 -23.58
CA ASN A 223 -6.17 -17.47 -23.79
C ASN A 223 -4.79 -16.88 -24.14
N ASN A 224 -4.74 -15.60 -24.47
CA ASN A 224 -3.48 -14.89 -24.73
C ASN A 224 -2.84 -14.43 -23.41
N TYR A 225 -1.53 -14.33 -23.41
CA TYR A 225 -0.74 -13.87 -22.28
C TYR A 225 0.50 -13.12 -22.77
N ASN A 226 1.04 -12.26 -21.95
CA ASN A 226 2.30 -11.54 -22.17
C ASN A 226 2.90 -11.09 -20.84
N ALA A 227 4.13 -10.61 -20.85
CA ALA A 227 4.85 -10.25 -19.63
C ALA A 227 4.22 -9.10 -18.85
N ILE A 228 3.53 -8.16 -19.51
CA ILE A 228 2.92 -7.01 -18.83
C ILE A 228 1.63 -7.43 -18.13
N ASP A 229 0.68 -8.01 -18.89
CA ASP A 229 -0.62 -8.36 -18.34
C ASP A 229 -0.55 -9.48 -17.30
N SER A 230 0.25 -10.52 -17.56
CA SER A 230 0.39 -11.67 -16.66
C SER A 230 1.05 -11.32 -15.33
N ASN A 231 1.76 -10.19 -15.26
CA ASN A 231 2.37 -9.71 -14.03
C ASN A 231 1.32 -9.33 -12.95
N ALA A 232 0.08 -9.08 -13.33
CA ALA A 232 -1.03 -8.89 -12.39
C ALA A 232 -1.20 -10.08 -11.44
N GLY A 233 -0.97 -11.32 -11.92
CA GLY A 233 -1.01 -12.52 -11.09
C GLY A 233 0.07 -12.57 -9.99
N ILE A 234 1.09 -11.72 -10.06
CA ILE A 234 2.14 -11.56 -9.04
C ILE A 234 1.86 -10.33 -8.17
N ILE A 235 1.45 -9.22 -8.80
CA ILE A 235 1.24 -7.95 -8.11
C ILE A 235 0.02 -8.00 -7.20
N LEU A 236 -1.09 -8.62 -7.61
CA LEU A 236 -2.30 -8.68 -6.80
C LEU A 236 -2.11 -9.47 -5.50
N PRO A 237 -1.54 -10.69 -5.46
CA PRO A 237 -1.22 -11.36 -4.21
C PRO A 237 -0.28 -10.54 -3.30
N TYR A 238 0.69 -9.84 -3.88
CA TYR A 238 1.56 -8.94 -3.14
C TYR A 238 0.81 -7.75 -2.53
N ALA A 239 -0.10 -7.15 -3.28
CA ALA A 239 -0.91 -6.04 -2.80
C ALA A 239 -1.89 -6.47 -1.69
N LEU A 240 -2.52 -7.66 -1.83
CA LEU A 240 -3.34 -8.27 -0.79
C LEU A 240 -2.55 -8.45 0.52
N TRP A 241 -1.34 -8.92 0.42
CA TRP A 241 -0.46 -9.04 1.58
C TRP A 241 -0.03 -7.68 2.13
N TRP A 242 0.53 -6.81 1.27
CA TRP A 242 1.17 -5.58 1.73
C TRP A 242 0.18 -4.52 2.22
N LEU A 243 -0.92 -4.32 1.48
CA LEU A 243 -1.89 -3.26 1.76
C LEU A 243 -3.02 -3.72 2.69
N ALA A 244 -3.49 -4.94 2.51
CA ALA A 244 -4.55 -5.52 3.31
C ALA A 244 -4.07 -6.43 4.46
N GLY A 245 -2.78 -6.72 4.57
CA GLY A 245 -2.19 -7.54 5.64
C GLY A 245 -2.61 -9.02 5.58
N ASP A 246 -2.92 -9.55 4.39
CA ASP A 246 -3.48 -10.89 4.22
C ASP A 246 -2.40 -11.96 3.92
N ASP A 247 -1.75 -12.46 4.96
CA ASP A 247 -0.77 -13.55 4.86
C ASP A 247 -1.40 -14.86 4.34
N ALA A 248 -2.66 -15.12 4.68
CA ALA A 248 -3.32 -16.37 4.29
C ALA A 248 -3.55 -16.44 2.77
N GLU A 249 -3.92 -15.33 2.14
CA GLU A 249 -4.07 -15.27 0.69
C GLU A 249 -2.72 -15.34 -0.02
N ALA A 250 -1.67 -14.74 0.54
CA ALA A 250 -0.31 -14.88 0.02
C ALA A 250 0.15 -16.35 0.05
N LYS A 251 -0.04 -17.03 1.19
CA LYS A 251 0.29 -18.45 1.36
C LYS A 251 -0.49 -19.36 0.40
N LYS A 252 -1.78 -19.14 0.29
CA LYS A 252 -2.66 -19.92 -0.60
C LYS A 252 -2.24 -19.83 -2.07
N ARG A 253 -1.78 -18.65 -2.51
CA ARG A 253 -1.43 -18.39 -3.90
C ARG A 253 0.01 -18.67 -4.26
N TRP A 254 0.87 -18.85 -3.27
CA TRP A 254 2.28 -19.11 -3.51
C TRP A 254 2.54 -20.19 -4.57
N PRO A 255 1.92 -21.40 -4.53
CA PRO A 255 2.20 -22.44 -5.52
C PRO A 255 1.86 -22.03 -6.96
N ILE A 256 0.81 -21.20 -7.14
CA ILE A 256 0.38 -20.75 -8.47
C ILE A 256 1.38 -19.73 -9.02
N VAL A 257 1.72 -18.73 -8.19
CA VAL A 257 2.67 -17.67 -8.58
C VAL A 257 4.06 -18.26 -8.84
N GLU A 258 4.49 -19.21 -8.02
CA GLU A 258 5.76 -19.91 -8.20
C GLU A 258 5.77 -20.71 -9.51
N LYS A 259 4.72 -21.47 -9.82
CA LYS A 259 4.57 -22.19 -11.10
C LYS A 259 4.70 -21.24 -12.28
N HIS A 260 4.04 -20.09 -12.24
CA HIS A 260 4.14 -19.07 -13.29
C HIS A 260 5.57 -18.58 -13.51
N LEU A 261 6.29 -18.24 -12.43
CA LEU A 261 7.69 -17.78 -12.53
C LEU A 261 8.63 -18.88 -13.02
N MET A 262 8.43 -20.12 -12.59
CA MET A 262 9.21 -21.27 -13.06
C MET A 262 9.01 -21.51 -14.56
N ALA A 263 7.79 -21.34 -15.07
CA ALA A 263 7.51 -21.46 -16.50
C ALA A 263 8.23 -20.35 -17.30
N ARG A 264 8.28 -19.12 -16.78
CA ARG A 264 9.04 -18.01 -17.38
C ARG A 264 10.56 -18.29 -17.39
N GLU A 265 11.13 -18.78 -16.28
CA GLU A 265 12.54 -19.18 -16.23
C GLU A 265 12.86 -20.30 -17.21
N LYS A 266 12.01 -21.32 -17.30
CA LYS A 266 12.17 -22.42 -18.27
C LYS A 266 12.17 -21.91 -19.71
N PHE A 267 11.37 -20.90 -20.02
CA PHE A 267 11.30 -20.29 -21.35
C PHE A 267 12.53 -19.42 -21.66
N ASP A 268 13.02 -18.65 -20.70
CA ASP A 268 14.20 -17.78 -20.82
C ASP A 268 15.18 -18.02 -19.66
N PRO A 269 15.93 -19.14 -19.69
CA PRO A 269 16.80 -19.56 -18.57
C PRO A 269 18.00 -18.64 -18.35
N LYS A 270 18.33 -17.79 -19.33
CA LYS A 270 19.41 -16.80 -19.23
C LYS A 270 18.92 -15.42 -18.84
N PHE A 271 17.61 -15.25 -18.69
CA PHE A 271 16.96 -13.97 -18.41
C PHE A 271 17.37 -12.85 -19.39
N THR A 272 17.32 -13.17 -20.68
CA THR A 272 17.68 -12.22 -21.74
C THR A 272 16.56 -11.21 -22.05
N GLY A 273 15.39 -11.41 -21.44
CA GLY A 273 14.20 -10.66 -21.75
C GLY A 273 13.44 -11.19 -22.97
N LYS A 274 13.79 -12.42 -23.42
CA LYS A 274 13.11 -13.05 -24.56
C LYS A 274 11.59 -12.89 -24.45
N GLN A 275 10.99 -12.36 -25.51
CA GLN A 275 9.55 -12.17 -25.57
C GLN A 275 8.83 -13.52 -25.55
N TRP A 276 7.77 -13.60 -24.73
CA TRP A 276 6.93 -14.77 -24.62
C TRP A 276 5.43 -14.35 -24.66
N GLY A 277 4.61 -15.24 -25.20
CA GLY A 277 3.19 -14.93 -25.42
C GLY A 277 2.96 -13.96 -26.55
N THR A 278 1.88 -13.15 -26.41
CA THR A 278 1.49 -12.16 -27.40
C THR A 278 2.50 -11.03 -27.50
N GLU A 279 2.72 -10.54 -28.71
CA GLU A 279 3.63 -9.42 -28.95
C GLU A 279 3.22 -8.16 -28.19
N ILE A 280 4.20 -7.49 -27.61
CA ILE A 280 4.03 -6.23 -26.88
C ILE A 280 4.53 -5.11 -27.78
N SER A 281 3.67 -4.14 -28.05
CA SER A 281 4.06 -2.88 -28.69
C SER A 281 4.11 -1.76 -27.65
N THR A 282 5.17 -0.95 -27.69
CA THR A 282 5.34 0.21 -26.83
C THR A 282 5.24 1.48 -27.64
N ALA A 283 4.40 2.42 -27.20
CA ALA A 283 4.17 3.68 -27.92
C ALA A 283 5.39 4.60 -27.97
N ASP A 284 6.38 4.41 -27.08
CA ASP A 284 7.59 5.23 -26.96
C ASP A 284 8.85 4.56 -27.51
N GLY A 285 8.73 3.37 -28.12
CA GLY A 285 9.84 2.65 -28.73
C GLY A 285 10.74 1.89 -27.75
N THR A 286 10.34 1.74 -26.48
CA THR A 286 11.08 0.87 -25.53
C THR A 286 10.95 -0.60 -25.97
N PRO A 287 12.07 -1.34 -26.20
CA PRO A 287 12.01 -2.70 -26.72
C PRO A 287 11.27 -3.67 -25.80
N PRO A 288 10.47 -4.61 -26.31
CA PRO A 288 9.77 -5.61 -25.51
C PRO A 288 10.70 -6.46 -24.63
N GLU A 289 11.89 -6.79 -25.10
CA GLU A 289 12.89 -7.56 -24.37
C GLU A 289 13.37 -6.80 -23.13
N TYR A 290 13.53 -5.47 -23.26
CA TYR A 290 13.86 -4.60 -22.14
C TYR A 290 12.76 -4.61 -21.07
N LEU A 291 11.49 -4.53 -21.48
CA LEU A 291 10.35 -4.61 -20.58
C LEU A 291 10.31 -5.95 -19.85
N ASN A 292 10.50 -7.04 -20.58
CA ASN A 292 10.43 -8.39 -20.05
C ASN A 292 11.46 -8.63 -18.94
N ILE A 293 12.72 -8.22 -19.14
CA ILE A 293 13.76 -8.39 -18.13
C ILE A 293 13.52 -7.51 -16.90
N CYS A 294 13.07 -6.27 -17.10
CA CYS A 294 12.70 -5.37 -15.99
C CYS A 294 11.54 -5.95 -15.16
N LEU A 295 10.47 -6.40 -15.81
CA LEU A 295 9.32 -7.00 -15.14
C LEU A 295 9.69 -8.31 -14.42
N MET A 296 10.64 -9.07 -14.95
CA MET A 296 11.18 -10.27 -14.29
C MET A 296 11.96 -9.90 -13.02
N GLY A 297 12.75 -8.83 -13.05
CA GLY A 297 13.42 -8.28 -11.87
C GLY A 297 12.43 -7.85 -10.78
N MET A 298 11.35 -7.15 -11.17
CA MET A 298 10.27 -6.77 -10.25
C MET A 298 9.58 -8.00 -9.65
N ALA A 299 9.18 -8.96 -10.48
CA ALA A 299 8.53 -10.19 -10.05
C ALA A 299 9.38 -10.96 -9.03
N THR A 300 10.67 -11.11 -9.29
CA THR A 300 11.62 -11.78 -8.41
C THR A 300 11.76 -11.07 -7.06
N ARG A 301 11.78 -9.72 -7.06
CA ARG A 301 11.78 -8.93 -5.82
C ARG A 301 10.51 -9.15 -5.01
N ILE A 302 9.35 -9.17 -5.65
CA ILE A 302 8.06 -9.44 -5.02
C ILE A 302 8.06 -10.84 -4.41
N MET A 303 8.50 -11.85 -5.14
CA MET A 303 8.55 -13.23 -4.64
C MET A 303 9.46 -13.40 -3.42
N ARG A 304 10.58 -12.68 -3.36
CA ARG A 304 11.41 -12.67 -2.16
C ARG A 304 10.65 -12.17 -0.93
N GLN A 305 9.79 -11.18 -1.09
CA GLN A 305 8.98 -10.63 0.00
C GLN A 305 7.81 -11.57 0.36
N LEU A 306 7.11 -12.09 -0.64
CA LEU A 306 6.01 -13.03 -0.43
C LEU A 306 6.45 -14.38 0.15
N SER A 307 7.72 -14.75 0.05
CA SER A 307 8.23 -16.00 0.66
C SER A 307 8.08 -16.02 2.18
N PHE A 308 8.05 -14.88 2.86
CA PHE A 308 7.85 -14.80 4.31
C PHE A 308 6.41 -15.13 4.72
N PRO A 309 5.36 -14.42 4.25
CA PRO A 309 3.98 -14.75 4.59
C PRO A 309 3.55 -16.11 4.03
N ALA A 310 4.16 -16.56 2.93
CA ALA A 310 3.92 -17.89 2.36
C ALA A 310 4.59 -19.03 3.14
N GLU A 311 5.35 -18.74 4.21
CA GLU A 311 6.11 -19.73 4.99
C GLU A 311 7.12 -20.53 4.14
N GLN A 312 7.74 -19.88 3.17
CA GLN A 312 8.71 -20.45 2.23
C GLN A 312 10.11 -19.81 2.36
N PRO A 313 10.73 -19.78 3.56
CA PRO A 313 11.94 -19.00 3.81
C PRO A 313 13.15 -19.47 2.97
N LEU A 314 13.23 -20.74 2.57
CA LEU A 314 14.30 -21.24 1.73
C LEU A 314 14.26 -20.68 0.32
N ASN A 315 13.09 -20.30 -0.18
CA ASN A 315 12.93 -19.70 -1.50
C ASN A 315 13.50 -18.27 -1.59
N VAL A 316 13.76 -17.60 -0.46
CA VAL A 316 14.50 -16.33 -0.43
C VAL A 316 15.87 -16.47 -1.10
N ILE A 317 16.56 -17.59 -0.87
CA ILE A 317 17.89 -17.86 -1.46
C ILE A 317 17.77 -18.02 -2.98
N ARG A 318 16.80 -18.80 -3.45
CA ARG A 318 16.53 -19.00 -4.87
C ARG A 318 16.22 -17.69 -5.59
N TYR A 319 15.30 -16.89 -5.06
CA TYR A 319 14.96 -15.62 -5.68
C TYR A 319 16.03 -14.54 -5.52
N LYS A 320 16.94 -14.68 -4.55
CA LYS A 320 18.17 -13.88 -4.50
C LYS A 320 19.11 -14.22 -5.67
N ASP A 321 19.29 -15.50 -5.96
CA ASP A 321 20.08 -15.94 -7.12
C ASP A 321 19.46 -15.46 -8.44
N TYR A 322 18.14 -15.61 -8.61
CA TYR A 322 17.44 -15.07 -9.79
C TYR A 322 17.66 -13.57 -9.94
N ALA A 323 17.53 -12.80 -8.86
CA ALA A 323 17.74 -11.36 -8.88
C ALA A 323 19.17 -11.00 -9.35
N LEU A 324 20.19 -11.75 -8.91
CA LEU A 324 21.59 -11.52 -9.34
C LEU A 324 21.79 -11.86 -10.81
N ARG A 325 21.23 -12.96 -11.30
CA ARG A 325 21.32 -13.38 -12.70
C ARG A 325 20.59 -12.41 -13.63
N ILE A 326 19.38 -11.98 -13.25
CA ILE A 326 18.60 -10.98 -14.00
C ILE A 326 19.35 -9.65 -14.04
N LYS A 327 19.87 -9.19 -12.91
CA LYS A 327 20.64 -7.96 -12.83
C LYS A 327 21.86 -8.01 -13.74
N LYS A 328 22.65 -9.10 -13.64
CA LYS A 328 23.82 -9.28 -14.50
C LYS A 328 23.44 -9.27 -15.98
N SER A 329 22.40 -10.01 -16.36
CA SER A 329 21.95 -10.05 -17.75
C SER A 329 21.46 -8.69 -18.23
N PHE A 330 20.75 -7.94 -17.37
CA PHE A 330 20.33 -6.55 -17.70
C PHE A 330 21.54 -5.65 -17.93
N GLN A 331 22.53 -5.69 -17.03
CA GLN A 331 23.74 -4.87 -17.13
C GLN A 331 24.55 -5.19 -18.38
N ASP A 332 24.79 -6.47 -18.67
CA ASP A 332 25.54 -6.91 -19.84
C ASP A 332 24.87 -6.47 -21.17
N ASN A 333 23.54 -6.46 -21.24
CA ASN A 333 22.80 -6.15 -22.46
C ASN A 333 22.46 -4.67 -22.62
N TYR A 334 22.15 -3.98 -21.52
CA TYR A 334 21.48 -2.66 -21.59
C TYR A 334 22.25 -1.51 -20.92
N LEU A 335 23.36 -1.77 -20.20
CA LEU A 335 24.26 -0.72 -19.75
C LEU A 335 25.46 -0.57 -20.73
N ALA A 336 25.80 0.68 -21.02
CA ALA A 336 27.04 1.03 -21.68
C ALA A 336 28.23 1.02 -20.69
N GLU A 337 29.47 1.10 -21.18
CA GLU A 337 30.67 1.11 -20.34
C GLU A 337 30.72 2.30 -19.37
N ASP A 338 30.12 3.43 -19.74
CA ASP A 338 30.00 4.64 -18.92
C ASP A 338 28.85 4.57 -17.88
N GLY A 339 28.12 3.45 -17.82
CA GLY A 339 26.98 3.24 -16.91
C GLY A 339 25.66 3.84 -17.41
N SER A 340 25.61 4.46 -18.58
CA SER A 340 24.36 4.95 -19.18
C SER A 340 23.54 3.80 -19.75
N LEU A 341 22.22 4.03 -19.94
CA LEU A 341 21.34 3.07 -20.62
C LEU A 341 21.55 3.16 -22.15
N LYS A 342 21.71 1.99 -22.80
CA LYS A 342 21.72 1.87 -24.27
C LYS A 342 20.36 2.21 -24.90
N ILE A 343 19.26 2.13 -24.12
CA ILE A 343 17.90 2.48 -24.52
C ILE A 343 17.54 3.81 -23.87
N ASN A 344 17.49 4.87 -24.69
CA ASN A 344 17.33 6.24 -24.19
C ASN A 344 15.86 6.71 -24.28
N THR A 345 14.91 5.92 -23.76
CA THR A 345 13.51 6.35 -23.56
C THR A 345 13.25 6.64 -22.09
N GLN A 346 12.33 7.58 -21.81
CA GLN A 346 11.94 7.87 -20.42
C GLN A 346 11.38 6.61 -19.72
N THR A 347 10.58 5.78 -20.41
CA THR A 347 10.08 4.51 -19.89
C THR A 347 11.22 3.55 -19.50
N ALA A 348 12.29 3.48 -20.33
CA ALA A 348 13.43 2.63 -20.00
C ALA A 348 14.13 3.09 -18.70
N HIS A 349 14.35 4.38 -18.52
CA HIS A 349 14.93 4.93 -17.29
C HIS A 349 14.05 4.62 -16.06
N LEU A 350 12.74 4.85 -16.18
CA LEU A 350 11.78 4.60 -15.09
C LEU A 350 11.76 3.13 -14.67
N LEU A 351 11.75 2.21 -15.63
CA LEU A 351 11.76 0.78 -15.35
C LEU A 351 13.07 0.31 -14.73
N ALA A 352 14.23 0.77 -15.23
CA ALA A 352 15.52 0.44 -14.66
C ALA A 352 15.60 0.83 -13.18
N LEU A 353 15.15 2.05 -12.84
CA LEU A 353 15.13 2.55 -11.46
C LEU A 353 14.12 1.82 -10.57
N ARG A 354 13.03 1.31 -11.15
CA ARG A 354 11.94 0.68 -10.38
C ARG A 354 12.08 -0.82 -10.18
N CYS A 355 12.71 -1.54 -11.13
CA CYS A 355 12.62 -2.99 -11.24
C CYS A 355 13.77 -3.76 -10.59
N ALA A 356 14.63 -3.11 -9.79
CA ALA A 356 15.74 -3.73 -9.07
C ALA A 356 16.80 -4.42 -9.97
N VAL A 357 17.03 -3.88 -11.16
CA VAL A 357 18.02 -4.38 -12.14
C VAL A 357 19.35 -3.60 -12.11
N LEU A 358 19.43 -2.55 -11.27
CA LEU A 358 20.61 -1.70 -11.11
C LEU A 358 21.26 -1.90 -9.73
N ASP A 359 22.56 -1.67 -9.64
CA ASP A 359 23.25 -1.45 -8.37
C ASP A 359 23.10 0.00 -7.92
N PRO A 360 23.21 0.30 -6.60
CA PRO A 360 23.00 1.65 -6.08
C PRO A 360 23.89 2.71 -6.74
N GLU A 361 25.14 2.38 -7.04
CA GLU A 361 26.12 3.27 -7.68
C GLU A 361 25.77 3.61 -9.14
N GLN A 362 24.96 2.78 -9.80
CA GLN A 362 24.55 2.99 -11.20
C GLN A 362 23.31 3.91 -11.30
N GLN A 363 22.59 4.11 -10.20
CA GLN A 363 21.29 4.78 -10.24
C GLN A 363 21.41 6.28 -10.50
N GLN A 364 22.43 6.96 -9.95
CA GLN A 364 22.49 8.43 -10.00
C GLN A 364 22.59 8.95 -11.43
N GLY A 365 23.46 8.40 -12.27
CA GLY A 365 23.57 8.82 -13.68
C GLY A 365 22.29 8.61 -14.49
N ILE A 366 21.57 7.52 -14.19
CA ILE A 366 20.28 7.22 -14.83
C ILE A 366 19.18 8.17 -14.33
N ILE A 367 19.19 8.54 -13.04
CA ILE A 367 18.29 9.56 -12.47
C ILE A 367 18.55 10.90 -13.17
N ASP A 368 19.79 11.34 -13.24
CA ASP A 368 20.17 12.63 -13.85
C ASP A 368 19.72 12.69 -15.32
N SER A 369 19.98 11.62 -16.09
CA SER A 369 19.53 11.51 -17.49
C SER A 369 18.01 11.59 -17.63
N LEU A 370 17.25 10.91 -16.75
CA LEU A 370 15.78 11.00 -16.74
C LEU A 370 15.30 12.42 -16.45
N ILE A 371 15.88 13.05 -15.42
CA ILE A 371 15.50 14.41 -15.01
C ILE A 371 15.78 15.42 -16.12
N ASP A 372 16.93 15.33 -16.78
CA ASP A 372 17.30 16.18 -17.90
C ASP A 372 16.34 16.00 -19.08
N SER A 373 16.00 14.75 -19.42
CA SER A 373 15.01 14.46 -20.47
C SER A 373 13.64 15.05 -20.12
N LEU A 374 13.16 14.86 -18.88
CA LEU A 374 11.85 15.40 -18.44
C LEU A 374 11.82 16.93 -18.47
N LYS A 375 12.91 17.62 -18.09
CA LYS A 375 13.02 19.08 -18.14
C LYS A 375 13.08 19.61 -19.57
N LYS A 376 13.82 18.93 -20.44
CA LYS A 376 14.05 19.38 -21.83
C LYS A 376 12.88 19.06 -22.74
N GLU A 377 12.30 17.88 -22.61
CA GLU A 377 11.36 17.33 -23.59
C GLU A 377 9.92 17.24 -23.06
N GLY A 378 9.73 17.46 -21.75
CA GLY A 378 8.47 17.18 -21.08
C GLY A 378 8.23 15.67 -20.91
N ILE A 379 7.00 15.27 -20.63
CA ILE A 379 6.62 13.88 -20.43
C ILE A 379 6.46 13.18 -21.79
N LYS A 380 7.29 12.18 -22.03
CA LYS A 380 7.27 11.33 -23.24
C LYS A 380 7.35 9.85 -22.85
N VAL A 381 6.51 9.46 -21.92
CA VAL A 381 6.43 8.06 -21.46
C VAL A 381 5.34 7.32 -22.23
N GLY A 382 5.58 6.04 -22.49
CA GLY A 382 4.51 5.12 -22.89
C GLY A 382 3.57 4.80 -21.72
N THR A 383 2.48 4.11 -22.00
CA THR A 383 1.45 3.77 -21.00
C THR A 383 2.04 3.06 -19.77
N LEU A 384 3.02 2.15 -19.97
CA LEU A 384 3.69 1.47 -18.86
C LEU A 384 4.61 2.41 -18.08
N GLY A 385 5.30 3.36 -18.76
CA GLY A 385 6.15 4.33 -18.09
C GLY A 385 5.36 5.31 -17.21
N ALA A 386 4.16 5.68 -17.63
CA ALA A 386 3.30 6.62 -16.89
C ALA A 386 3.02 6.14 -15.45
N GLU A 387 2.82 4.84 -15.24
CA GLU A 387 2.61 4.22 -13.92
C GLU A 387 3.79 4.43 -12.97
N TYR A 388 5.02 4.52 -13.50
CA TYR A 388 6.24 4.62 -12.70
C TYR A 388 6.77 6.05 -12.56
N LEU A 389 6.26 7.01 -13.33
CA LEU A 389 6.78 8.37 -13.35
C LEU A 389 6.76 9.03 -11.96
N LEU A 390 5.60 9.21 -11.38
CA LEU A 390 5.47 9.84 -10.07
C LEU A 390 6.12 9.02 -8.94
N PRO A 391 5.94 7.68 -8.87
CA PRO A 391 6.65 6.85 -7.89
C PRO A 391 8.17 6.92 -7.97
N VAL A 392 8.76 6.98 -9.17
CA VAL A 392 10.22 7.09 -9.32
C VAL A 392 10.70 8.47 -8.88
N LEU A 393 10.02 9.54 -9.27
CA LEU A 393 10.36 10.89 -8.82
C LEU A 393 10.27 11.02 -7.30
N TYR A 394 9.29 10.36 -6.66
CA TYR A 394 9.21 10.25 -5.20
C TYR A 394 10.42 9.53 -4.60
N LEU A 395 10.74 8.34 -5.11
CA LEU A 395 11.83 7.51 -4.57
C LEU A 395 13.21 8.16 -4.73
N THR A 396 13.39 8.95 -5.77
CA THR A 396 14.64 9.66 -6.10
C THR A 396 14.73 11.07 -5.50
N GLY A 397 13.74 11.49 -4.70
CA GLY A 397 13.72 12.79 -4.03
C GLY A 397 13.40 13.99 -4.94
N ASN A 398 12.94 13.75 -6.17
CA ASN A 398 12.63 14.78 -7.16
C ASN A 398 11.17 15.27 -7.05
N HIS A 399 10.72 15.57 -5.84
CA HIS A 399 9.33 15.93 -5.54
C HIS A 399 8.90 17.29 -6.12
N ASP A 400 9.82 18.25 -6.23
CA ASP A 400 9.52 19.54 -6.86
C ASP A 400 9.23 19.37 -8.36
N LEU A 401 10.02 18.58 -9.05
CA LEU A 401 9.78 18.26 -10.46
C LEU A 401 8.47 17.48 -10.64
N ALA A 402 8.18 16.51 -9.74
CA ALA A 402 6.91 15.78 -9.79
C ALA A 402 5.71 16.72 -9.68
N PHE A 403 5.76 17.67 -8.73
CA PHE A 403 4.71 18.67 -8.56
C PHE A 403 4.59 19.59 -9.77
N GLU A 404 5.71 20.07 -10.31
CA GLU A 404 5.76 20.92 -11.50
C GLU A 404 5.16 20.23 -12.74
N LEU A 405 5.49 18.95 -12.95
CA LEU A 405 4.95 18.17 -14.06
C LEU A 405 3.43 17.97 -13.93
N VAL A 406 2.95 17.65 -12.74
CA VAL A 406 1.50 17.53 -12.49
C VAL A 406 0.83 18.88 -12.71
N GLU A 407 1.39 19.97 -12.17
CA GLU A 407 0.84 21.33 -12.33
C GLU A 407 0.72 21.75 -13.79
N LYS A 408 1.73 21.47 -14.61
CA LYS A 408 1.71 21.78 -16.06
C LYS A 408 0.63 21.04 -16.83
N HIS A 409 0.16 19.91 -16.31
CA HIS A 409 -0.80 19.01 -16.97
C HIS A 409 -2.18 18.99 -16.29
N LEU A 410 -2.53 20.02 -15.50
CA LEU A 410 -3.82 20.11 -14.79
C LEU A 410 -5.03 20.32 -15.72
N SER A 411 -4.82 20.70 -16.98
CA SER A 411 -5.87 20.98 -17.95
C SER A 411 -5.59 20.32 -19.31
N GLY A 412 -6.64 20.16 -20.11
CA GLY A 412 -6.54 19.55 -21.44
C GLY A 412 -6.42 18.02 -21.42
N GLU A 413 -6.16 17.42 -22.59
CA GLU A 413 -6.06 15.97 -22.75
C GLU A 413 -4.83 15.36 -22.07
N THR A 414 -3.80 16.17 -21.85
CA THR A 414 -2.54 15.72 -21.25
C THR A 414 -2.67 15.29 -19.78
N LYS A 415 -3.72 15.74 -19.07
CA LYS A 415 -4.02 15.27 -17.70
C LYS A 415 -4.28 13.75 -17.64
N ASN A 416 -4.75 13.16 -18.74
CA ASN A 416 -5.08 11.73 -18.80
C ASN A 416 -3.86 10.82 -18.62
N ILE A 417 -2.63 11.35 -18.75
CA ILE A 417 -1.42 10.58 -18.46
C ILE A 417 -1.33 10.18 -16.98
N PHE A 418 -1.93 10.95 -16.08
CA PHE A 418 -1.89 10.70 -14.64
C PHE A 418 -3.10 9.94 -14.12
N ILE A 419 -4.30 10.13 -14.72
CA ILE A 419 -5.55 9.52 -14.26
C ILE A 419 -5.48 8.00 -14.42
N GLY A 420 -5.62 7.27 -13.29
CA GLY A 420 -5.49 5.81 -13.25
C GLY A 420 -4.07 5.27 -13.45
N ASN A 421 -3.06 6.14 -13.33
CA ASN A 421 -1.64 5.81 -13.46
C ASN A 421 -0.81 6.31 -12.25
N GLY A 422 -1.33 6.09 -11.04
CA GLY A 422 -0.60 6.37 -9.80
C GLY A 422 -0.75 7.78 -9.24
N LEU A 423 -1.63 8.63 -9.80
CA LEU A 423 -1.80 10.00 -9.33
C LEU A 423 -2.30 10.07 -7.88
N THR A 424 -3.38 9.37 -7.56
CA THR A 424 -3.96 9.40 -6.21
C THR A 424 -3.06 8.69 -5.20
N ASP A 425 -2.33 7.65 -5.63
CA ASP A 425 -1.25 7.04 -4.83
C ASP A 425 -0.18 8.09 -4.49
N TRP A 426 0.31 8.87 -5.49
CA TRP A 426 1.29 9.93 -5.27
C TRP A 426 0.78 11.04 -4.34
N MET A 427 -0.47 11.46 -4.48
CA MET A 427 -1.07 12.48 -3.62
C MET A 427 -1.10 12.05 -2.15
N LEU A 428 -1.45 10.79 -1.89
CA LEU A 428 -1.53 10.25 -0.53
C LEU A 428 -0.14 9.87 0.02
N THR A 429 0.70 9.20 -0.79
CA THR A 429 1.99 8.66 -0.31
C THR A 429 3.12 9.67 -0.34
N SER A 430 3.08 10.63 -1.28
CA SER A 430 4.14 11.64 -1.45
C SER A 430 3.74 13.00 -0.88
N LEU A 431 2.70 13.66 -1.42
CA LEU A 431 2.32 14.99 -0.94
C LEU A 431 1.86 14.95 0.52
N ALA A 432 0.99 14.02 0.87
CA ALA A 432 0.55 13.85 2.27
C ALA A 432 1.54 13.00 3.08
N GLY A 433 2.35 12.14 2.46
CA GLY A 433 3.40 11.36 3.11
C GLY A 433 2.91 10.15 3.87
N ILE A 434 1.73 9.59 3.57
CA ILE A 434 1.16 8.42 4.26
C ILE A 434 1.67 7.13 3.63
N ASN A 435 2.58 6.42 4.28
CA ASN A 435 3.16 5.17 3.78
C ASN A 435 3.13 4.07 4.84
N GLY A 436 2.87 2.82 4.43
CA GLY A 436 3.08 1.64 5.28
C GLY A 436 4.53 1.19 5.25
N ILE A 437 5.07 0.79 6.41
CA ILE A 437 6.39 0.15 6.52
C ILE A 437 6.25 -1.36 6.69
N GLN A 438 5.15 -1.79 7.31
CA GLN A 438 4.80 -3.20 7.47
C GLN A 438 3.46 -3.49 6.82
N PRO A 439 3.21 -4.77 6.44
CA PRO A 439 1.94 -5.19 5.86
C PRO A 439 0.75 -4.77 6.73
N GLY A 440 -0.35 -4.38 6.07
CA GLY A 440 -1.56 -3.94 6.77
C GLY A 440 -1.40 -2.65 7.57
N PHE A 441 -0.40 -1.83 7.29
CA PHE A 441 -0.12 -0.58 8.01
C PHE A 441 0.09 -0.76 9.53
N GLN A 442 0.66 -1.90 9.93
CA GLN A 442 1.01 -2.15 11.33
C GLN A 442 2.12 -1.22 11.83
N GLN A 443 2.93 -0.70 10.93
CA GLN A 443 3.85 0.42 11.16
C GLN A 443 3.77 1.41 10.00
N LEU A 444 3.90 2.70 10.31
CA LEU A 444 3.77 3.81 9.37
C LEU A 444 5.08 4.55 9.14
N HIS A 445 5.22 5.13 7.97
CA HIS A 445 6.17 6.18 7.67
C HIS A 445 5.39 7.43 7.23
N LEU A 446 5.36 8.44 8.08
CA LEU A 446 4.82 9.75 7.76
C LEU A 446 5.96 10.63 7.25
N LYS A 447 6.00 10.83 5.93
CA LYS A 447 7.07 11.58 5.25
C LYS A 447 6.46 12.47 4.16
N PRO A 448 5.82 13.60 4.52
CA PRO A 448 5.29 14.52 3.54
C PRO A 448 6.43 15.11 2.71
N GLN A 449 6.30 15.05 1.39
CA GLN A 449 7.17 15.75 0.47
C GLN A 449 6.52 17.10 0.13
N ILE A 450 7.03 18.13 0.79
CA ILE A 450 6.49 19.50 0.68
C ILE A 450 7.19 20.21 -0.46
N PRO A 451 6.51 20.45 -1.62
CA PRO A 451 7.14 21.14 -2.75
C PRO A 451 7.61 22.54 -2.37
N ALA A 452 8.73 22.99 -2.94
CA ALA A 452 9.25 24.34 -2.72
C ALA A 452 8.31 25.42 -3.29
N SER A 453 7.47 25.09 -4.27
CA SER A 453 6.49 25.99 -4.87
C SER A 453 5.64 26.72 -3.83
N ASN A 454 5.56 28.05 -3.92
CA ASN A 454 4.72 28.88 -3.06
C ASN A 454 3.22 28.80 -3.41
N LYS A 455 2.84 28.16 -4.51
CA LYS A 455 1.45 27.98 -4.91
C LYS A 455 0.73 27.01 -3.98
N ILE A 456 1.39 25.88 -3.63
CA ILE A 456 0.85 24.93 -2.68
C ILE A 456 1.27 25.31 -1.26
N LYS A 457 0.27 25.69 -0.45
CA LYS A 457 0.48 26.17 0.92
C LYS A 457 0.13 25.13 1.97
N TRP A 458 -0.82 24.24 1.70
CA TRP A 458 -1.21 23.18 2.60
C TRP A 458 -1.78 21.97 1.86
N VAL A 459 -1.65 20.82 2.49
CA VAL A 459 -2.30 19.56 2.09
C VAL A 459 -2.87 18.92 3.34
N LYS A 460 -4.09 18.40 3.22
CA LYS A 460 -4.77 17.58 4.22
C LYS A 460 -5.23 16.29 3.57
N ALA A 461 -4.88 15.15 4.17
CA ALA A 461 -5.30 13.86 3.68
C ALA A 461 -5.56 12.89 4.83
N HIS A 462 -6.38 11.88 4.54
CA HIS A 462 -6.55 10.73 5.41
C HIS A 462 -6.62 9.44 4.61
N TYR A 463 -6.33 8.35 5.29
CA TYR A 463 -6.50 6.99 4.80
C TYR A 463 -7.04 6.08 5.91
N ASP A 464 -8.19 5.47 5.66
CA ASP A 464 -8.81 4.47 6.54
C ASP A 464 -8.22 3.10 6.22
N SER A 465 -7.06 2.82 6.83
CA SER A 465 -6.35 1.56 6.64
C SER A 465 -7.01 0.43 7.45
N VAL A 466 -6.62 -0.81 7.15
CA VAL A 466 -7.03 -1.98 7.97
C VAL A 466 -6.55 -1.90 9.42
N SER A 467 -5.60 -1.05 9.73
CA SER A 467 -5.12 -0.77 11.09
C SER A 467 -5.78 0.43 11.75
N GLY A 468 -6.61 1.18 11.03
CA GLY A 468 -7.33 2.35 11.50
C GLY A 468 -7.07 3.60 10.67
N ARG A 469 -7.69 4.70 11.08
CA ARG A 469 -7.60 5.98 10.39
C ARG A 469 -6.24 6.63 10.62
N ILE A 470 -5.60 6.98 9.51
CA ILE A 470 -4.34 7.71 9.46
C ILE A 470 -4.63 9.08 8.88
N GLU A 471 -4.15 10.13 9.52
CA GLU A 471 -4.30 11.49 9.01
C GLU A 471 -2.94 12.16 8.89
N SER A 472 -2.81 13.01 7.89
CA SER A 472 -1.64 13.84 7.63
C SER A 472 -2.09 15.20 7.12
N HIS A 473 -1.65 16.26 7.78
CA HIS A 473 -1.95 17.62 7.40
C HIS A 473 -0.72 18.50 7.62
N TRP A 474 -0.21 19.10 6.56
CA TRP A 474 0.86 20.09 6.67
C TRP A 474 0.44 21.44 6.12
N LYS A 475 0.99 22.50 6.67
CA LYS A 475 0.76 23.90 6.27
C LYS A 475 2.06 24.69 6.38
N LYS A 476 2.44 25.36 5.30
CA LYS A 476 3.50 26.36 5.30
C LYS A 476 3.01 27.62 5.99
N GLU A 477 3.78 28.13 6.93
CA GLU A 477 3.47 29.38 7.63
C GLU A 477 4.15 30.56 6.95
N ASP A 478 3.54 31.75 7.03
CA ASP A 478 4.05 32.96 6.34
C ASP A 478 5.46 33.39 6.82
N ASN A 479 5.85 32.97 8.02
CA ASN A 479 7.19 33.23 8.59
C ASN A 479 8.25 32.20 8.15
N GLY A 480 7.96 31.34 7.17
CA GLY A 480 8.85 30.27 6.71
C GLY A 480 8.85 29.03 7.58
N GLY A 481 7.99 28.97 8.59
CA GLY A 481 7.77 27.77 9.42
C GLY A 481 6.85 26.74 8.78
N LEU A 482 6.62 25.66 9.51
CA LEU A 482 5.74 24.55 9.10
C LEU A 482 4.91 24.11 10.29
N THR A 483 3.60 23.95 10.08
CA THR A 483 2.73 23.20 11.00
C THR A 483 2.45 21.84 10.38
N PHE A 484 2.63 20.76 11.13
CA PHE A 484 2.32 19.39 10.73
C PHE A 484 1.47 18.70 11.79
N SER A 485 0.28 18.28 11.41
CA SER A 485 -0.61 17.49 12.27
C SER A 485 -0.79 16.08 11.70
N CYS A 486 -0.85 15.09 12.56
CA CYS A 486 -1.10 13.71 12.14
C CYS A 486 -1.87 12.91 13.19
N THR A 487 -2.54 11.86 12.74
CA THR A 487 -3.17 10.85 13.59
C THR A 487 -2.56 9.49 13.28
N VAL A 488 -2.09 8.80 14.32
CA VAL A 488 -1.55 7.43 14.28
C VAL A 488 -2.54 6.51 14.99
N PRO A 489 -3.08 5.47 14.33
CA PRO A 489 -4.09 4.60 14.91
C PRO A 489 -3.61 3.86 16.16
N PRO A 490 -4.51 3.47 17.08
CA PRO A 490 -4.17 2.62 18.22
C PRO A 490 -3.49 1.32 17.81
N GLY A 491 -2.42 0.95 18.53
CA GLY A 491 -1.62 -0.24 18.25
C GLY A 491 -0.65 -0.11 17.08
N VAL A 492 -0.50 1.08 16.49
CA VAL A 492 0.43 1.38 15.40
C VAL A 492 1.54 2.29 15.91
N LEU A 493 2.76 2.08 15.39
CA LEU A 493 3.89 3.00 15.55
C LEU A 493 4.14 3.73 14.22
N ALA A 494 4.46 5.02 14.30
CA ALA A 494 4.83 5.79 13.13
C ALA A 494 6.26 6.32 13.21
N GLN A 495 7.01 6.18 12.12
CA GLN A 495 8.23 6.93 11.90
C GLN A 495 7.83 8.23 11.18
N LEU A 496 8.09 9.38 11.80
CA LEU A 496 7.85 10.69 11.20
C LEU A 496 9.17 11.28 10.73
N ALA A 497 9.26 11.58 9.43
CA ALA A 497 10.33 12.38 8.85
C ALA A 497 9.80 13.81 8.60
N LEU A 498 9.97 14.68 9.59
CA LEU A 498 9.45 16.04 9.57
C LEU A 498 10.46 17.00 8.89
N PRO A 499 10.11 17.68 7.80
CA PRO A 499 10.96 18.69 7.19
C PRO A 499 11.28 19.82 8.20
N ALA A 500 12.55 19.95 8.55
CA ALA A 500 13.02 20.96 9.49
C ALA A 500 14.51 21.19 9.32
N ALA A 501 14.93 22.44 9.23
CA ALA A 501 16.34 22.78 9.25
C ALA A 501 17.00 22.34 10.58
N LYS A 502 18.29 22.05 10.58
CA LYS A 502 19.02 21.55 11.76
C LYS A 502 18.85 22.41 13.01
N LYS A 503 18.78 23.72 12.83
CA LYS A 503 18.65 24.70 13.92
C LYS A 503 17.20 25.09 14.24
N ALA A 504 16.23 24.63 13.45
CA ALA A 504 14.83 24.96 13.66
C ALA A 504 14.34 24.49 15.04
N THR A 505 13.52 25.30 15.67
CA THR A 505 12.83 24.92 16.91
C THR A 505 11.60 24.10 16.57
N ILE A 506 11.44 22.96 17.23
CA ILE A 506 10.30 22.06 17.03
C ILE A 506 9.58 21.88 18.36
N THR A 507 8.28 22.15 18.37
CA THR A 507 7.38 21.86 19.48
C THR A 507 6.28 20.91 19.06
N GLU A 508 5.74 20.12 19.96
CA GLU A 508 4.54 19.30 19.79
C GLU A 508 3.49 19.74 20.80
N SER A 509 2.31 20.16 20.31
CA SER A 509 1.18 20.66 21.13
C SER A 509 1.64 21.73 22.14
N GLY A 510 2.54 22.62 21.73
CA GLY A 510 3.09 23.70 22.56
C GLY A 510 4.19 23.29 23.53
N LYS A 511 4.52 22.01 23.66
CA LYS A 511 5.59 21.47 24.51
C LYS A 511 6.86 21.24 23.69
N THR A 512 8.01 21.15 24.37
CA THR A 512 9.24 20.66 23.73
C THR A 512 9.06 19.19 23.35
N THR A 513 9.75 18.74 22.29
CA THR A 513 9.65 17.34 21.84
C THR A 513 10.15 16.33 22.89
N LYS A 514 10.93 16.77 23.88
CA LYS A 514 11.37 15.93 25.02
C LYS A 514 10.26 15.73 26.08
N GLU A 515 9.36 16.69 26.21
CA GLU A 515 8.26 16.64 27.17
C GLU A 515 6.96 16.10 26.56
N ALA A 516 6.93 15.96 25.23
CA ALA A 516 5.78 15.47 24.50
C ALA A 516 5.59 13.97 24.69
N GLN A 517 4.45 13.56 25.22
CA GLN A 517 4.15 12.15 25.44
C GLN A 517 3.98 11.41 24.11
N GLY A 518 4.57 10.22 24.02
CA GLY A 518 4.48 9.37 22.83
C GLY A 518 5.32 9.85 21.65
N VAL A 519 6.26 10.78 21.87
CA VAL A 519 7.18 11.34 20.88
C VAL A 519 8.61 11.02 21.29
N GLU A 520 9.37 10.39 20.40
CA GLU A 520 10.80 10.12 20.59
C GLU A 520 11.58 10.69 19.41
N LEU A 521 12.50 11.63 19.66
CA LEU A 521 13.42 12.15 18.65
C LEU A 521 14.54 11.12 18.42
N VAL A 522 14.61 10.56 17.23
CA VAL A 522 15.64 9.57 16.85
C VAL A 522 16.93 10.25 16.40
N ASN A 523 16.82 11.17 15.46
CA ASN A 523 17.95 11.94 14.95
C ASN A 523 17.50 13.21 14.21
N ARG A 524 18.46 14.09 13.91
CA ARG A 524 18.27 15.27 13.04
C ARG A 524 19.37 15.32 12.00
N SER A 525 18.98 15.55 10.75
CA SER A 525 19.87 15.93 9.65
C SER A 525 19.84 17.45 9.42
N ASP A 526 20.47 17.92 8.37
CA ASP A 526 20.44 19.34 8.00
C ASP A 526 19.04 19.82 7.55
N THR A 527 18.19 18.90 7.07
CA THR A 527 16.88 19.22 6.48
C THR A 527 15.69 18.48 7.10
N THR A 528 15.94 17.52 8.01
CA THR A 528 14.88 16.64 8.52
C THR A 528 15.11 16.29 9.99
N ALA A 529 14.05 16.31 10.78
CA ALA A 529 14.00 15.73 12.11
C ALA A 529 13.18 14.43 12.07
N ASN A 530 13.77 13.32 12.54
CA ASN A 530 13.15 12.01 12.54
C ASN A 530 12.67 11.63 13.93
N PHE A 531 11.39 11.26 14.03
CA PHE A 531 10.74 10.87 15.26
C PHE A 531 10.14 9.48 15.16
N VAL A 532 10.01 8.80 16.29
CA VAL A 532 9.08 7.69 16.48
C VAL A 532 7.88 8.21 17.28
N LEU A 533 6.67 7.95 16.75
CA LEU A 533 5.41 8.33 17.38
C LEU A 533 4.64 7.07 17.78
N GLN A 534 4.11 7.07 18.98
CA GLN A 534 3.11 6.11 19.42
C GLN A 534 1.74 6.45 18.81
N SER A 535 0.73 5.59 19.03
CA SER A 535 -0.64 5.93 18.64
C SER A 535 -1.11 7.24 19.31
N GLY A 536 -1.89 8.04 18.57
CA GLY A 536 -2.42 9.31 19.05
C GLY A 536 -2.44 10.38 17.98
N SER A 537 -2.98 11.56 18.34
CA SER A 537 -2.98 12.74 17.48
C SER A 537 -1.90 13.73 17.94
N TYR A 538 -1.22 14.34 16.99
CA TYR A 538 -0.06 15.18 17.20
C TYR A 538 -0.14 16.46 16.37
N GLN A 539 0.44 17.54 16.90
CA GLN A 539 0.60 18.80 16.17
C GLN A 539 2.01 19.36 16.40
N PHE A 540 2.85 19.20 15.40
CA PHE A 540 4.20 19.74 15.37
C PHE A 540 4.21 21.14 14.78
N VAL A 541 4.93 22.07 15.43
CA VAL A 541 5.23 23.40 14.89
C VAL A 541 6.72 23.53 14.75
N VAL A 542 7.17 23.77 13.52
CA VAL A 542 8.57 24.00 13.15
C VAL A 542 8.75 25.50 12.93
N LYS A 543 9.62 26.13 13.72
CA LYS A 543 10.02 27.54 13.54
C LYS A 543 11.45 27.58 13.04
N PRO A 544 11.77 28.41 12.01
CA PRO A 544 13.11 28.54 11.44
C PRO A 544 14.19 28.85 12.46
#